data_11557ec972337e8cc4ef6dfac896fc8f
#
_entry.id   11557ec972337e8cc4ef6dfac896fc8f
#
_cell.length_a   1.000
_cell.length_b   1.000
_cell.length_c   1.000
_cell.angle_alpha   90.00
_cell.angle_beta   90.00
_cell.angle_gamma   90.00
#
_symmetry.space_group_name_H-M   'P 1'
#
loop_
_entity.id
_entity.type
_entity.pdbx_description
1 polymer ?
#
loop_
_entity_poly.entity_id
_entity_poly.type
_entity_poly.pdbx_seq_one_letter_code
_entity_poly.pdbx_strand_id
1 'polypeptide(L)'
;MKNKPWLTFDCYDTLVRYTESKTYTLKQLVQEKSDDVEKIEKARSVFEKTERELQLGPFMVLNEVIHKSFKSAMQAVNLEILPEDVEKIICSIKNADPFPDVFDALSALKDDYRLAILSNSQPDIIRYNINNIGIEFDAVVLASEAKCYKPSKGMFEELLQRIEAPAPNVTHIAQSFYHDMRTAKDLGFGRRIWINRYKRVGDPEYKPDAELVDLTSLRDAI
;
A
#
# COMPACT_ATOMS: atom_id res chain seq x y z
N MET A 1 25.05 4.69 19.82
CA MET A 1 24.54 3.77 18.77
C MET A 1 24.84 4.40 17.44
N LYS A 2 25.49 3.72 16.48
CA LYS A 2 25.70 4.27 15.12
C LYS A 2 24.32 4.59 14.52
N ASN A 3 24.22 5.77 13.91
CA ASN A 3 22.99 6.21 13.25
C ASN A 3 22.75 5.30 12.02
N LYS A 4 21.95 4.23 12.17
CA LYS A 4 21.61 3.34 11.07
C LYS A 4 20.85 4.13 10.01
N PRO A 5 21.13 3.94 8.71
CA PRO A 5 20.38 4.60 7.66
C PRO A 5 18.92 4.12 7.62
N TRP A 6 18.03 4.92 7.06
CA TRP A 6 16.63 4.61 6.96
C TRP A 6 16.26 3.95 5.64
N LEU A 7 15.52 2.85 5.74
CA LEU A 7 14.76 2.25 4.65
C LEU A 7 13.27 2.46 4.94
N THR A 8 12.57 3.06 4.01
CA THR A 8 11.15 3.34 4.14
C THR A 8 10.37 2.53 3.10
N PHE A 9 9.29 1.88 3.53
CA PHE A 9 8.53 0.95 2.72
C PHE A 9 7.10 1.41 2.57
N ASP A 10 6.57 1.37 1.35
CA ASP A 10 5.14 1.22 1.18
C ASP A 10 4.71 -0.17 1.67
N CYS A 11 3.45 -0.31 2.11
CA CYS A 11 2.96 -1.57 2.65
C CYS A 11 2.13 -2.37 1.64
N TYR A 12 1.09 -1.74 1.08
CA TYR A 12 0.09 -2.41 0.25
C TYR A 12 0.64 -2.74 -1.15
N ASP A 13 0.54 -4.01 -1.54
CA ASP A 13 1.11 -4.58 -2.76
C ASP A 13 2.66 -4.52 -2.85
N THR A 14 3.31 -3.91 -1.85
CA THR A 14 4.77 -3.96 -1.65
C THR A 14 5.15 -5.09 -0.70
N LEU A 15 4.61 -5.05 0.52
CA LEU A 15 4.87 -6.02 1.59
C LEU A 15 3.74 -7.05 1.73
N VAL A 16 2.47 -6.63 1.62
CA VAL A 16 1.30 -7.51 1.74
C VAL A 16 0.42 -7.46 0.48
N ARG A 17 -0.29 -8.54 0.20
CA ARG A 17 -1.13 -8.77 -0.98
C ARG A 17 -2.49 -8.07 -0.86
N TYR A 18 -2.48 -6.74 -0.69
CA TYR A 18 -3.67 -5.93 -0.46
C TYR A 18 -4.71 -6.06 -1.58
N THR A 19 -4.30 -5.80 -2.81
CA THR A 19 -5.22 -5.81 -3.97
C THR A 19 -5.78 -7.21 -4.20
N GLU A 20 -4.96 -8.25 -4.10
CA GLU A 20 -5.38 -9.64 -4.26
C GLU A 20 -6.44 -10.03 -3.23
N SER A 21 -6.17 -9.79 -1.94
CA SER A 21 -7.09 -10.14 -0.84
C SER A 21 -8.43 -9.42 -0.96
N LYS A 22 -8.40 -8.12 -1.22
CA LYS A 22 -9.59 -7.29 -1.41
C LYS A 22 -10.43 -7.73 -2.60
N THR A 23 -9.80 -7.91 -3.77
CA THR A 23 -10.51 -8.24 -5.01
C THR A 23 -11.03 -9.68 -5.01
N TYR A 24 -10.31 -10.60 -4.38
CA TYR A 24 -10.80 -11.96 -4.18
C TYR A 24 -12.10 -11.96 -3.35
N THR A 25 -12.11 -11.26 -2.22
CA THR A 25 -13.31 -11.18 -1.36
C THR A 25 -14.47 -10.49 -2.07
N LEU A 26 -14.22 -9.40 -2.79
CA LEU A 26 -15.26 -8.75 -3.60
C LEU A 26 -15.86 -9.71 -4.63
N LYS A 27 -15.01 -10.49 -5.33
CA LYS A 27 -15.45 -11.52 -6.27
C LYS A 27 -16.36 -12.54 -5.60
N GLN A 28 -15.99 -13.06 -4.41
CA GLN A 28 -16.81 -14.02 -3.66
C GLN A 28 -18.17 -13.42 -3.32
N LEU A 29 -18.22 -12.20 -2.82
CA LEU A 29 -19.46 -11.51 -2.46
C LEU A 29 -20.40 -11.29 -3.66
N VAL A 30 -19.84 -11.03 -4.84
CA VAL A 30 -20.65 -10.93 -6.08
C VAL A 30 -21.15 -12.31 -6.49
N GLN A 31 -20.30 -13.34 -6.43
CA GLN A 31 -20.67 -14.72 -6.79
C GLN A 31 -21.73 -15.34 -5.86
N GLU A 32 -21.72 -15.01 -4.57
CA GLU A 32 -22.77 -15.42 -3.62
C GLU A 32 -24.17 -14.89 -4.03
N LYS A 33 -24.24 -13.83 -4.83
CA LYS A 33 -25.47 -13.13 -5.22
C LYS A 33 -25.82 -13.25 -6.71
N SER A 34 -24.86 -13.67 -7.57
CA SER A 34 -25.05 -13.74 -9.02
C SER A 34 -24.00 -14.62 -9.70
N ASP A 35 -24.42 -15.49 -10.60
CA ASP A 35 -23.55 -16.30 -11.45
C ASP A 35 -23.01 -15.53 -12.68
N ASP A 36 -23.38 -14.26 -12.84
CA ASP A 36 -22.99 -13.43 -13.97
C ASP A 36 -21.55 -12.91 -13.81
N VAL A 37 -20.65 -13.46 -14.63
CA VAL A 37 -19.21 -13.14 -14.63
C VAL A 37 -18.95 -11.66 -14.99
N GLU A 38 -19.78 -11.05 -15.85
CA GLU A 38 -19.61 -9.65 -16.23
C GLU A 38 -19.83 -8.72 -15.04
N LYS A 39 -20.70 -9.10 -14.10
CA LYS A 39 -20.91 -8.33 -12.87
C LYS A 39 -19.67 -8.31 -11.98
N ILE A 40 -18.87 -9.37 -11.95
CA ILE A 40 -17.63 -9.43 -11.16
C ILE A 40 -16.65 -8.38 -11.65
N GLU A 41 -16.37 -8.36 -12.95
CA GLU A 41 -15.43 -7.40 -13.53
C GLU A 41 -15.91 -5.96 -13.43
N LYS A 42 -17.21 -5.73 -13.65
CA LYS A 42 -17.82 -4.41 -13.49
C LYS A 42 -17.75 -3.93 -12.04
N ALA A 43 -18.10 -4.78 -11.07
CA ALA A 43 -18.02 -4.43 -9.65
C ALA A 43 -16.57 -4.11 -9.24
N ARG A 44 -15.58 -4.92 -9.66
CA ARG A 44 -14.17 -4.66 -9.41
C ARG A 44 -13.73 -3.33 -9.99
N SER A 45 -14.03 -3.07 -11.26
CA SER A 45 -13.66 -1.83 -11.94
C SER A 45 -14.25 -0.59 -11.26
N VAL A 46 -15.52 -0.66 -10.85
CA VAL A 46 -16.19 0.45 -10.14
C VAL A 46 -15.60 0.63 -8.75
N PHE A 47 -15.30 -0.45 -8.04
CA PHE A 47 -14.66 -0.39 -6.73
C PHE A 47 -13.32 0.34 -6.80
N GLU A 48 -12.41 -0.13 -7.66
CA GLU A 48 -11.07 0.42 -7.82
C GLU A 48 -11.08 1.89 -8.29
N LYS A 49 -12.00 2.22 -9.21
CA LYS A 49 -12.18 3.59 -9.68
C LYS A 49 -12.64 4.50 -8.54
N THR A 50 -13.69 4.10 -7.82
CA THR A 50 -14.25 4.90 -6.71
C THR A 50 -13.23 5.08 -5.58
N GLU A 51 -12.52 4.01 -5.20
CA GLU A 51 -11.45 4.06 -4.21
C GLU A 51 -10.40 5.12 -4.56
N ARG A 52 -9.92 5.11 -5.82
CA ARG A 52 -8.94 6.08 -6.31
C ARG A 52 -9.48 7.52 -6.29
N GLU A 53 -10.71 7.72 -6.76
CA GLU A 53 -11.34 9.05 -6.79
C GLU A 53 -11.51 9.60 -5.37
N LEU A 54 -11.94 8.78 -4.41
CA LEU A 54 -12.11 9.18 -3.03
C LEU A 54 -10.78 9.50 -2.34
N GLN A 55 -9.71 8.76 -2.64
CA GLN A 55 -8.37 9.03 -2.08
C GLN A 55 -7.73 10.30 -2.66
N LEU A 56 -8.13 10.74 -3.85
CA LEU A 56 -7.69 12.00 -4.46
C LEU A 56 -8.54 13.21 -4.06
N GLY A 57 -9.65 12.97 -3.40
CA GLY A 57 -10.58 14.00 -2.92
C GLY A 57 -10.23 14.52 -1.51
N PRO A 58 -11.19 15.19 -0.84
CA PRO A 58 -11.06 15.54 0.56
C PRO A 58 -10.79 14.30 1.42
N PHE A 59 -9.88 14.44 2.39
CA PHE A 59 -9.46 13.30 3.21
C PHE A 59 -10.65 12.66 3.93
N MET A 60 -10.72 11.35 3.86
CA MET A 60 -11.56 10.47 4.70
C MET A 60 -10.74 9.24 5.09
N VAL A 61 -11.06 8.59 6.21
CA VAL A 61 -10.32 7.40 6.65
C VAL A 61 -10.56 6.21 5.71
N LEU A 62 -9.60 5.29 5.63
CA LEU A 62 -9.65 4.18 4.67
C LEU A 62 -10.91 3.32 4.80
N ASN A 63 -11.38 3.07 6.02
CA ASN A 63 -12.65 2.33 6.22
C ASN A 63 -13.83 2.99 5.48
N GLU A 64 -13.97 4.32 5.56
CA GLU A 64 -15.02 5.04 4.84
C GLU A 64 -14.83 4.96 3.33
N VAL A 65 -13.58 5.05 2.86
CA VAL A 65 -13.26 4.86 1.43
C VAL A 65 -13.71 3.48 0.96
N ILE A 66 -13.36 2.42 1.70
CA ILE A 66 -13.76 1.04 1.38
C ILE A 66 -15.29 0.88 1.39
N HIS A 67 -15.97 1.41 2.42
CA HIS A 67 -17.43 1.37 2.50
C HIS A 67 -18.11 2.00 1.28
N LYS A 68 -17.68 3.21 0.90
CA LYS A 68 -18.26 3.93 -0.24
C LYS A 68 -17.93 3.24 -1.56
N SER A 69 -16.71 2.74 -1.73
CA SER A 69 -16.28 2.02 -2.93
C SER A 69 -17.05 0.71 -3.11
N PHE A 70 -17.22 -0.07 -2.02
CA PHE A 70 -18.03 -1.28 -2.04
C PHE A 70 -19.50 -0.99 -2.38
N LYS A 71 -20.09 0.01 -1.74
CA LYS A 71 -21.48 0.42 -2.02
C LYS A 71 -21.64 0.79 -3.49
N SER A 72 -20.75 1.60 -4.05
CA SER A 72 -20.79 2.00 -5.47
C SER A 72 -20.66 0.79 -6.41
N ALA A 73 -19.77 -0.15 -6.07
CA ALA A 73 -19.56 -1.37 -6.85
C ALA A 73 -20.83 -2.23 -6.91
N MET A 74 -21.44 -2.53 -5.77
CA MET A 74 -22.64 -3.36 -5.68
C MET A 74 -23.86 -2.71 -6.35
N GLN A 75 -24.02 -1.40 -6.17
CA GLN A 75 -25.08 -0.62 -6.86
C GLN A 75 -24.92 -0.66 -8.38
N ALA A 76 -23.68 -0.54 -8.89
CA ALA A 76 -23.41 -0.53 -10.33
C ALA A 76 -23.79 -1.87 -11.02
N VAL A 77 -23.88 -2.95 -10.25
CA VAL A 77 -24.27 -4.30 -10.75
C VAL A 77 -25.65 -4.73 -10.27
N ASN A 78 -26.41 -3.84 -9.62
CA ASN A 78 -27.74 -4.08 -9.08
C ASN A 78 -27.80 -5.30 -8.15
N LEU A 79 -26.83 -5.40 -7.21
CA LEU A 79 -26.82 -6.44 -6.18
C LEU A 79 -27.09 -5.86 -4.80
N GLU A 80 -27.76 -6.65 -3.97
CA GLU A 80 -28.06 -6.30 -2.58
C GLU A 80 -26.76 -6.21 -1.77
N ILE A 81 -26.76 -5.29 -0.81
CA ILE A 81 -25.69 -5.09 0.17
C ILE A 81 -26.18 -5.53 1.53
N LEU A 82 -25.55 -6.55 2.09
CA LEU A 82 -25.82 -6.97 3.46
C LEU A 82 -24.90 -6.19 4.45
N PRO A 83 -25.33 -5.99 5.69
CA PRO A 83 -24.54 -5.23 6.67
C PRO A 83 -23.12 -5.78 6.89
N GLU A 84 -22.94 -7.10 6.80
CA GLU A 84 -21.68 -7.79 7.02
C GLU A 84 -20.75 -7.81 5.79
N ASP A 85 -21.22 -7.48 4.60
CA ASP A 85 -20.46 -7.66 3.37
C ASP A 85 -19.18 -6.78 3.36
N VAL A 86 -19.30 -5.52 3.74
CA VAL A 86 -18.16 -4.61 3.77
C VAL A 86 -17.15 -4.99 4.85
N GLU A 87 -17.62 -5.53 5.97
CA GLU A 87 -16.75 -6.00 7.04
C GLU A 87 -15.91 -7.21 6.56
N LYS A 88 -16.46 -8.07 5.70
CA LYS A 88 -15.67 -9.14 5.06
C LYS A 88 -14.52 -8.57 4.21
N ILE A 89 -14.75 -7.47 3.46
CA ILE A 89 -13.70 -6.78 2.69
C ILE A 89 -12.64 -6.19 3.65
N ILE A 90 -13.05 -5.46 4.69
CA ILE A 90 -12.13 -4.87 5.66
C ILE A 90 -11.33 -5.97 6.37
N CYS A 91 -11.98 -7.07 6.74
CA CYS A 91 -11.33 -8.22 7.35
C CYS A 91 -10.29 -8.86 6.40
N SER A 92 -10.59 -8.99 5.11
CA SER A 92 -9.63 -9.51 4.13
C SER A 92 -8.41 -8.62 3.99
N ILE A 93 -8.58 -7.30 4.05
CA ILE A 93 -7.47 -6.34 4.04
C ILE A 93 -6.61 -6.48 5.30
N LYS A 94 -7.23 -6.59 6.48
CA LYS A 94 -6.52 -6.82 7.75
C LYS A 94 -5.69 -8.10 7.72
N ASN A 95 -6.22 -9.14 7.10
CA ASN A 95 -5.60 -10.47 7.03
C ASN A 95 -4.82 -10.69 5.72
N ALA A 96 -4.54 -9.63 4.95
CA ALA A 96 -3.75 -9.78 3.73
C ALA A 96 -2.39 -10.39 4.04
N ASP A 97 -2.07 -11.51 3.36
CA ASP A 97 -0.83 -12.23 3.53
C ASP A 97 0.37 -11.39 3.05
N PRO A 98 1.51 -11.44 3.75
CA PRO A 98 2.75 -10.91 3.21
C PRO A 98 3.17 -11.69 1.96
N PHE A 99 3.92 -11.05 1.06
CA PHE A 99 4.58 -11.78 -0.02
C PHE A 99 5.68 -12.69 0.57
N PRO A 100 5.96 -13.85 -0.06
CA PRO A 100 6.89 -14.84 0.48
C PRO A 100 8.33 -14.34 0.73
N ASP A 101 8.74 -13.34 -0.04
CA ASP A 101 10.07 -12.72 0.01
C ASP A 101 10.24 -11.69 1.15
N VAL A 102 9.15 -11.28 1.81
CA VAL A 102 9.15 -10.11 2.71
C VAL A 102 9.85 -10.39 4.03
N PHE A 103 9.49 -11.47 4.71
CA PHE A 103 10.02 -11.76 6.04
C PHE A 103 11.55 -11.90 6.03
N ASP A 104 12.08 -12.73 5.13
CA ASP A 104 13.51 -12.99 5.03
C ASP A 104 14.29 -11.73 4.62
N ALA A 105 13.77 -10.98 3.62
CA ALA A 105 14.40 -9.75 3.18
C ALA A 105 14.48 -8.69 4.28
N LEU A 106 13.39 -8.44 5.01
CA LEU A 106 13.37 -7.45 6.09
C LEU A 106 14.18 -7.90 7.30
N SER A 107 14.15 -9.19 7.65
CA SER A 107 14.97 -9.76 8.72
C SER A 107 16.45 -9.56 8.47
N ALA A 108 16.91 -9.78 7.23
CA ALA A 108 18.30 -9.57 6.84
C ALA A 108 18.76 -8.11 6.93
N LEU A 109 17.83 -7.14 6.87
CA LEU A 109 18.15 -5.70 6.87
C LEU A 109 18.08 -5.06 8.26
N LYS A 110 17.32 -5.62 9.18
CA LYS A 110 17.00 -5.03 10.49
C LYS A 110 18.25 -4.73 11.35
N ASP A 111 19.32 -5.50 11.19
CA ASP A 111 20.55 -5.29 11.96
C ASP A 111 21.37 -4.09 11.48
N ASP A 112 21.25 -3.73 10.20
CA ASP A 112 22.05 -2.66 9.56
C ASP A 112 21.26 -1.36 9.35
N TYR A 113 19.93 -1.44 9.26
CA TYR A 113 19.04 -0.35 8.90
C TYR A 113 17.94 -0.13 9.93
N ARG A 114 17.39 1.08 9.95
CA ARG A 114 16.10 1.39 10.56
C ARG A 114 15.01 1.24 9.52
N LEU A 115 13.91 0.58 9.88
CA LEU A 115 12.82 0.28 8.96
C LEU A 115 11.59 1.12 9.29
N ALA A 116 11.01 1.79 8.29
CA ALA A 116 9.77 2.54 8.46
C ALA A 116 8.72 2.17 7.41
N ILE A 117 7.44 2.25 7.79
CA ILE A 117 6.30 2.12 6.88
C ILE A 117 5.76 3.52 6.55
N LEU A 118 5.43 3.74 5.26
CA LEU A 118 4.64 4.86 4.76
C LEU A 118 3.44 4.31 3.99
N SER A 119 2.24 4.33 4.59
CA SER A 119 1.09 3.63 4.01
C SER A 119 -0.18 4.47 3.94
N ASN A 120 -0.91 4.31 2.83
CA ASN A 120 -2.26 4.82 2.65
C ASN A 120 -3.28 4.04 3.49
N SER A 121 -3.03 3.93 4.79
CA SER A 121 -3.78 3.11 5.73
C SER A 121 -4.19 3.89 7.00
N GLN A 122 -4.71 3.15 7.98
CA GLN A 122 -5.11 3.62 9.30
C GLN A 122 -4.74 2.61 10.38
N PRO A 123 -4.64 3.00 11.68
CA PRO A 123 -4.07 2.16 12.74
C PRO A 123 -4.77 0.83 12.97
N ASP A 124 -6.10 0.80 12.90
CA ASP A 124 -6.92 -0.40 13.15
C ASP A 124 -6.88 -1.42 12.00
N ILE A 125 -6.24 -1.09 10.88
CA ILE A 125 -5.98 -2.00 9.76
C ILE A 125 -4.51 -2.40 9.74
N ILE A 126 -3.60 -1.41 9.65
CA ILE A 126 -2.17 -1.67 9.41
C ILE A 126 -1.51 -2.52 10.50
N ARG A 127 -1.97 -2.42 11.76
CA ARG A 127 -1.44 -3.23 12.87
C ARG A 127 -1.53 -4.73 12.62
N TYR A 128 -2.60 -5.18 11.95
CA TYR A 128 -2.76 -6.60 11.60
C TYR A 128 -1.79 -7.00 10.50
N ASN A 129 -1.62 -6.13 9.48
CA ASN A 129 -0.65 -6.39 8.41
C ASN A 129 0.78 -6.45 8.94
N ILE A 130 1.17 -5.54 9.85
CA ILE A 130 2.50 -5.56 10.51
C ILE A 130 2.69 -6.85 11.32
N ASN A 131 1.66 -7.27 12.07
CA ASN A 131 1.71 -8.53 12.80
C ASN A 131 1.88 -9.74 11.86
N ASN A 132 1.19 -9.74 10.72
CA ASN A 132 1.29 -10.82 9.72
C ASN A 132 2.68 -10.84 9.05
N ILE A 133 3.31 -9.67 8.83
CA ILE A 133 4.67 -9.56 8.33
C ILE A 133 5.67 -10.15 9.34
N GLY A 134 5.41 -10.03 10.65
CA GLY A 134 6.26 -10.57 11.71
C GLY A 134 7.55 -9.79 11.95
N ILE A 135 7.66 -8.56 11.46
CA ILE A 135 8.80 -7.66 11.62
C ILE A 135 8.34 -6.38 12.33
N GLU A 136 9.10 -5.94 13.32
CA GLU A 136 8.92 -4.65 13.95
C GLU A 136 9.53 -3.54 13.09
N PHE A 137 8.79 -2.43 12.95
CA PHE A 137 9.24 -1.24 12.27
C PHE A 137 9.56 -0.14 13.30
N ASP A 138 10.63 0.61 13.07
CA ASP A 138 11.06 1.72 13.94
C ASP A 138 10.13 2.93 13.84
N ALA A 139 9.42 3.09 12.72
CA ALA A 139 8.41 4.11 12.51
C ALA A 139 7.29 3.64 11.57
N VAL A 140 6.08 4.14 11.80
CA VAL A 140 4.92 3.90 10.94
C VAL A 140 4.21 5.22 10.73
N VAL A 141 4.03 5.63 9.46
CA VAL A 141 3.31 6.85 9.08
C VAL A 141 2.13 6.49 8.19
N LEU A 142 0.97 7.00 8.55
CA LEU A 142 -0.31 6.61 7.98
C LEU A 142 -1.07 7.81 7.42
N ALA A 143 -1.86 7.57 6.36
CA ALA A 143 -2.73 8.59 5.77
C ALA A 143 -3.69 9.21 6.80
N SER A 144 -4.18 8.42 7.77
CA SER A 144 -5.05 8.91 8.83
C SER A 144 -4.38 9.91 9.77
N GLU A 145 -3.06 9.85 9.93
CA GLU A 145 -2.27 10.80 10.72
C GLU A 145 -1.93 12.05 9.90
N ALA A 146 -1.39 11.87 8.70
CA ALA A 146 -1.03 12.95 7.79
C ALA A 146 -2.24 13.70 7.18
N LYS A 147 -3.47 13.17 7.35
CA LYS A 147 -4.71 13.70 6.77
C LYS A 147 -4.68 13.88 5.26
N CYS A 148 -3.89 13.07 4.58
CA CYS A 148 -3.82 12.97 3.13
C CYS A 148 -3.34 11.57 2.71
N TYR A 149 -3.57 11.24 1.47
CA TYR A 149 -3.09 10.00 0.84
C TYR A 149 -1.89 10.26 -0.06
N LYS A 150 -0.98 9.30 -0.21
CA LYS A 150 -0.03 9.31 -1.32
C LYS A 150 -0.81 9.37 -2.65
N PRO A 151 -0.38 10.15 -3.64
CA PRO A 151 0.93 10.75 -3.84
C PRO A 151 1.12 12.15 -3.22
N SER A 152 0.28 12.59 -2.28
CA SER A 152 0.47 13.90 -1.63
C SER A 152 1.86 13.98 -0.97
N LYS A 153 2.57 15.10 -1.17
CA LYS A 153 3.85 15.37 -0.53
C LYS A 153 3.74 15.36 0.99
N GLY A 154 2.60 15.77 1.55
CA GLY A 154 2.37 15.80 3.00
C GLY A 154 2.59 14.46 3.68
N MET A 155 2.29 13.33 3.02
CA MET A 155 2.61 11.99 3.55
C MET A 155 4.11 11.78 3.74
N PHE A 156 4.90 12.17 2.75
CA PHE A 156 6.35 12.01 2.77
C PHE A 156 7.02 13.01 3.71
N GLU A 157 6.50 14.22 3.79
CA GLU A 157 6.98 15.26 4.73
C GLU A 157 6.74 14.83 6.18
N GLU A 158 5.56 14.27 6.50
CA GLU A 158 5.27 13.66 7.81
C GLU A 158 6.25 12.51 8.12
N LEU A 159 6.56 11.66 7.12
CA LEU A 159 7.55 10.60 7.29
C LEU A 159 8.93 11.17 7.64
N LEU A 160 9.45 12.12 6.85
CA LEU A 160 10.76 12.73 7.07
C LEU A 160 10.85 13.41 8.43
N GLN A 161 9.80 14.08 8.86
CA GLN A 161 9.71 14.67 10.20
C GLN A 161 9.73 13.59 11.29
N ARG A 162 8.93 12.52 11.15
CA ARG A 162 8.83 11.42 12.11
C ARG A 162 10.13 10.67 12.31
N ILE A 163 10.88 10.45 11.23
CA ILE A 163 12.15 9.73 11.27
C ILE A 163 13.36 10.65 11.53
N GLU A 164 13.15 11.96 11.61
CA GLU A 164 14.19 12.98 11.82
C GLU A 164 15.36 12.86 10.84
N ALA A 165 15.06 12.59 9.56
CA ALA A 165 16.06 12.41 8.52
C ALA A 165 15.75 13.25 7.28
N PRO A 166 16.75 13.91 6.66
CA PRO A 166 16.54 14.59 5.39
C PRO A 166 16.37 13.59 4.25
N ALA A 167 15.53 13.93 3.27
CA ALA A 167 15.19 13.07 2.14
C ALA A 167 16.42 12.45 1.43
N PRO A 168 17.55 13.16 1.21
CA PRO A 168 18.73 12.57 0.57
C PRO A 168 19.38 11.41 1.34
N ASN A 169 19.06 11.24 2.62
CA ASN A 169 19.61 10.18 3.47
C ASN A 169 18.64 8.99 3.62
N VAL A 170 17.54 8.98 2.89
CA VAL A 170 16.48 7.96 2.98
C VAL A 170 16.37 7.20 1.67
N THR A 171 16.32 5.86 1.76
CA THR A 171 15.97 4.98 0.65
C THR A 171 14.50 4.62 0.75
N HIS A 172 13.71 4.88 -0.30
CA HIS A 172 12.30 4.53 -0.36
C HIS A 172 12.05 3.34 -1.29
N ILE A 173 11.34 2.33 -0.80
CA ILE A 173 11.08 1.05 -1.45
C ILE A 173 9.56 0.87 -1.60
N ALA A 174 9.06 0.75 -2.83
CA ALA A 174 7.62 0.66 -3.07
C ALA A 174 7.27 -0.01 -4.41
N GLN A 175 6.08 -0.63 -4.45
CA GLN A 175 5.49 -1.18 -5.67
C GLN A 175 4.82 -0.09 -6.52
N SER A 176 4.20 0.92 -5.88
CA SER A 176 3.44 1.92 -6.63
C SER A 176 4.34 2.97 -7.27
N PHE A 177 4.41 2.93 -8.59
CA PHE A 177 5.14 3.96 -9.33
C PHE A 177 4.49 5.34 -9.18
N TYR A 178 3.17 5.40 -9.28
CA TYR A 178 2.41 6.65 -9.21
C TYR A 178 2.40 7.25 -7.80
N HIS A 179 2.12 6.43 -6.78
CA HIS A 179 1.96 6.94 -5.42
C HIS A 179 3.29 7.23 -4.73
N ASP A 180 4.36 6.54 -5.13
CA ASP A 180 5.62 6.53 -4.39
C ASP A 180 6.81 7.04 -5.19
N MET A 181 7.16 6.41 -6.33
CA MET A 181 8.38 6.72 -7.06
C MET A 181 8.47 8.16 -7.55
N ARG A 182 7.33 8.70 -8.01
CA ARG A 182 7.26 10.08 -8.50
C ARG A 182 7.48 11.08 -7.36
N THR A 183 6.70 10.98 -6.30
CA THR A 183 6.76 11.93 -5.17
C THR A 183 8.10 11.85 -4.44
N ALA A 184 8.65 10.65 -4.24
CA ALA A 184 9.97 10.49 -3.64
C ALA A 184 11.08 11.15 -4.49
N LYS A 185 10.99 11.10 -5.83
CA LYS A 185 11.90 11.85 -6.71
C LYS A 185 11.76 13.36 -6.51
N ASP A 186 10.53 13.86 -6.57
CA ASP A 186 10.25 15.30 -6.47
C ASP A 186 10.70 15.91 -5.13
N LEU A 187 10.76 15.08 -4.08
CA LEU A 187 11.24 15.46 -2.75
C LEU A 187 12.72 15.19 -2.53
N GLY A 188 13.43 14.64 -3.51
CA GLY A 188 14.88 14.42 -3.46
C GLY A 188 15.31 13.30 -2.52
N PHE A 189 14.52 12.22 -2.42
CA PHE A 189 14.96 11.01 -1.70
C PHE A 189 16.27 10.49 -2.29
N GLY A 190 17.19 10.06 -1.41
CA GLY A 190 18.54 9.68 -1.81
C GLY A 190 18.58 8.45 -2.71
N ARG A 191 17.64 7.53 -2.52
CA ARG A 191 17.48 6.35 -3.36
C ARG A 191 16.01 5.92 -3.43
N ARG A 192 15.58 5.44 -4.59
CA ARG A 192 14.24 4.94 -4.83
C ARG A 192 14.33 3.58 -5.51
N ILE A 193 13.77 2.57 -4.87
CA ILE A 193 13.78 1.19 -5.38
C ILE A 193 12.35 0.79 -5.71
N TRP A 194 12.10 0.54 -6.98
CA TRP A 194 10.79 0.13 -7.46
C TRP A 194 10.66 -1.38 -7.42
N ILE A 195 9.70 -1.87 -6.64
CA ILE A 195 9.36 -3.30 -6.56
C ILE A 195 8.27 -3.60 -7.59
N ASN A 196 8.67 -3.89 -8.81
CA ASN A 196 7.78 -4.07 -9.96
C ASN A 196 7.22 -5.49 -10.03
N ARG A 197 6.50 -5.92 -8.99
CA ARG A 197 5.88 -7.26 -8.90
C ARG A 197 4.96 -7.59 -10.08
N TYR A 198 4.35 -6.58 -10.68
CA TYR A 198 3.35 -6.73 -11.74
C TYR A 198 3.87 -6.42 -13.14
N LYS A 199 5.18 -6.26 -13.32
CA LYS A 199 5.82 -5.99 -14.62
C LYS A 199 5.19 -4.80 -15.36
N ARG A 200 4.88 -3.74 -14.63
CA ARG A 200 4.31 -2.50 -15.19
C ARG A 200 5.39 -1.69 -15.91
N VAL A 201 4.97 -0.84 -16.84
CA VAL A 201 5.86 0.13 -17.47
C VAL A 201 5.90 1.38 -16.60
N GLY A 202 7.10 1.80 -16.21
CA GLY A 202 7.33 3.05 -15.49
C GLY A 202 7.39 4.26 -16.43
N ASP A 203 7.34 5.45 -15.85
CA ASP A 203 7.54 6.70 -16.55
C ASP A 203 9.05 7.02 -16.60
N PRO A 204 9.65 7.17 -17.81
CA PRO A 204 11.08 7.44 -17.94
C PRO A 204 11.55 8.72 -17.23
N GLU A 205 10.66 9.72 -17.11
CA GLU A 205 10.95 10.95 -16.37
C GLU A 205 11.24 10.66 -14.89
N TYR A 206 10.58 9.65 -14.32
CA TYR A 206 10.70 9.27 -12.91
C TYR A 206 11.47 7.97 -12.71
N LYS A 207 12.36 7.62 -13.63
CA LYS A 207 13.16 6.39 -13.56
C LYS A 207 13.71 6.16 -12.14
N PRO A 208 13.45 5.01 -11.51
CA PRO A 208 13.99 4.67 -10.20
C PRO A 208 15.49 4.38 -10.26
N ASP A 209 16.16 4.36 -9.10
CA ASP A 209 17.59 4.04 -9.01
C ASP A 209 17.84 2.53 -9.17
N ALA A 210 16.84 1.71 -8.78
CA ALA A 210 16.80 0.28 -9.07
C ALA A 210 15.36 -0.18 -9.29
N GLU A 211 15.19 -1.21 -10.12
CA GLU A 211 13.93 -1.93 -10.34
C GLU A 211 14.15 -3.40 -10.03
N LEU A 212 13.34 -3.94 -9.12
CA LEU A 212 13.38 -5.33 -8.68
C LEU A 212 11.99 -5.95 -8.87
N VAL A 213 11.94 -7.26 -9.12
CA VAL A 213 10.66 -7.99 -9.24
C VAL A 213 10.05 -8.31 -7.87
N ASP A 214 10.90 -8.40 -6.83
CA ASP A 214 10.55 -8.69 -5.44
C ASP A 214 11.66 -8.18 -4.51
N LEU A 215 11.58 -8.48 -3.20
CA LEU A 215 12.59 -8.04 -2.22
C LEU A 215 13.80 -8.98 -2.08
N THR A 216 13.85 -10.10 -2.80
CA THR A 216 14.91 -11.11 -2.63
C THR A 216 16.32 -10.51 -2.83
N SER A 217 16.46 -9.62 -3.82
CA SER A 217 17.73 -8.93 -4.11
C SER A 217 17.81 -7.51 -3.55
N LEU A 218 16.94 -7.15 -2.60
CA LEU A 218 16.88 -5.77 -2.09
C LEU A 218 18.19 -5.35 -1.42
N ARG A 219 18.84 -6.26 -0.67
CA ARG A 219 20.10 -5.97 0.01
C ARG A 219 21.23 -5.55 -0.95
N ASP A 220 21.26 -6.12 -2.15
CA ASP A 220 22.28 -5.83 -3.15
C ASP A 220 21.98 -4.51 -3.91
N ALA A 221 20.73 -4.04 -3.82
CA ALA A 221 20.25 -2.84 -4.49
C ALA A 221 20.26 -1.58 -3.64
N ILE A 222 20.57 -1.68 -2.34
CA ILE A 222 20.62 -0.56 -1.37
C ILE A 222 21.96 0.16 -1.38
#